data_6325cd15f5396295a8c240dba588cea3
#
_entry.id   6325cd15f5396295a8c240dba588cea3
#
_cell.length_a   1.000
_cell.length_b   1.000
_cell.length_c   1.000
_cell.angle_alpha   90.00
_cell.angle_beta   90.00
_cell.angle_gamma   90.00
#
_symmetry.space_group_name_H-M   'P 1'
#
loop_
_entity.id
_entity.type
_entity.pdbx_description
1 polymer ?
#
loop_
_entity_poly.entity_id
_entity_poly.type
_entity_poly.pdbx_seq_one_letter_code
_entity_poly.pdbx_strand_id
1 'polypeptide(L)'
;MKASYFLLISIAAVAQTADDAAKKEATARLHTLLDAAPKAILNRTEMTVHPPSEGFELGMVSWVDVDRKGEIYLLQRGEKADPVVVIDREGRVLRSWGKGLYKIPHSIRIDPAGNVWTVDAESSTVLKFTPDGQKLMQIDVGEQPMGRKSRFVGTTDIAFGPHGRLFITDGYGNARVLEYTPDGKRVKEWGTPGNGPGQFRLPHGITIDKDNILYVADRENGRVQKFDLDGKFLGEWPLGRTYCVEARGGIIWASMQTIDTPVPSPGWIVKLDRK
;
A
#
# COMPACT_ATOMS: atom_id res chain seq x y z
N MET A 1 -32.39 -21.60 -28.51
CA MET A 1 -31.17 -21.25 -27.78
C MET A 1 -30.86 -19.72 -27.81
N LYS A 2 -31.83 -18.83 -27.52
CA LYS A 2 -31.61 -17.35 -27.50
C LYS A 2 -32.07 -16.67 -26.19
N ALA A 3 -32.66 -17.39 -25.25
CA ALA A 3 -33.18 -16.80 -24.02
C ALA A 3 -32.16 -16.64 -22.88
N SER A 4 -31.08 -17.44 -22.90
CA SER A 4 -30.06 -17.42 -21.81
C SER A 4 -29.10 -16.22 -21.83
N TYR A 5 -28.90 -15.61 -22.99
CA TYR A 5 -27.97 -14.46 -23.11
C TYR A 5 -28.56 -13.14 -22.56
N PHE A 6 -29.87 -12.95 -22.66
CA PHE A 6 -30.51 -11.71 -22.18
C PHE A 6 -30.55 -11.63 -20.66
N LEU A 7 -30.66 -12.76 -19.95
CA LEU A 7 -30.72 -12.78 -18.49
C LEU A 7 -29.33 -12.49 -17.88
N LEU A 8 -28.24 -12.98 -18.49
CA LEU A 8 -26.87 -12.72 -18.04
C LEU A 8 -26.46 -11.25 -18.23
N ILE A 9 -26.89 -10.61 -19.33
CA ILE A 9 -26.61 -9.18 -19.56
C ILE A 9 -27.39 -8.31 -18.56
N SER A 10 -28.64 -8.63 -18.24
CA SER A 10 -29.44 -7.88 -17.26
C SER A 10 -28.88 -8.00 -15.83
N ILE A 11 -28.43 -9.17 -15.41
CA ILE A 11 -27.82 -9.37 -14.10
C ILE A 11 -26.49 -8.60 -13.98
N ALA A 12 -25.64 -8.64 -15.00
CA ALA A 12 -24.40 -7.89 -15.02
C ALA A 12 -24.63 -6.36 -14.99
N ALA A 13 -25.61 -5.86 -15.74
CA ALA A 13 -25.96 -4.44 -15.76
C ALA A 13 -26.53 -3.97 -14.40
N VAL A 14 -27.38 -4.80 -13.75
CA VAL A 14 -27.93 -4.49 -12.41
C VAL A 14 -26.82 -4.51 -11.36
N ALA A 15 -25.91 -5.47 -11.41
CA ALA A 15 -24.76 -5.52 -10.51
C ALA A 15 -23.84 -4.31 -10.69
N GLN A 16 -23.58 -3.88 -11.92
CA GLN A 16 -22.77 -2.70 -12.23
C GLN A 16 -23.41 -1.41 -11.71
N THR A 17 -24.71 -1.23 -11.90
CA THR A 17 -25.44 -0.05 -11.40
C THR A 17 -25.49 -0.01 -9.88
N ALA A 18 -25.61 -1.15 -9.20
CA ALA A 18 -25.57 -1.24 -7.75
C ALA A 18 -24.17 -0.89 -7.20
N ASP A 19 -23.11 -1.37 -7.84
CA ASP A 19 -21.71 -1.04 -7.48
C ASP A 19 -21.43 0.46 -7.67
N ASP A 20 -21.91 1.06 -8.76
CA ASP A 20 -21.77 2.48 -9.02
C ASP A 20 -22.55 3.35 -8.02
N ALA A 21 -23.76 2.93 -7.63
CA ALA A 21 -24.56 3.60 -6.60
C ALA A 21 -23.84 3.56 -5.23
N ALA A 22 -23.32 2.39 -4.84
CA ALA A 22 -22.55 2.23 -3.60
C ALA A 22 -21.30 3.09 -3.57
N LYS A 23 -20.58 3.22 -4.69
CA LYS A 23 -19.42 4.11 -4.82
C LYS A 23 -19.79 5.59 -4.67
N LYS A 24 -20.88 6.03 -5.28
CA LYS A 24 -21.38 7.42 -5.13
C LYS A 24 -21.76 7.72 -3.69
N GLU A 25 -22.45 6.80 -3.01
CA GLU A 25 -22.80 6.95 -1.60
C GLU A 25 -21.54 7.01 -0.72
N ALA A 26 -20.57 6.14 -0.94
CA ALA A 26 -19.30 6.15 -0.23
C ALA A 26 -18.55 7.46 -0.43
N THR A 27 -18.54 8.01 -1.65
CA THR A 27 -17.92 9.31 -1.95
C THR A 27 -18.67 10.46 -1.27
N ALA A 28 -19.99 10.48 -1.29
CA ALA A 28 -20.79 11.51 -0.61
C ALA A 28 -20.55 11.50 0.91
N ARG A 29 -20.49 10.31 1.52
CA ARG A 29 -20.14 10.14 2.93
C ARG A 29 -18.73 10.64 3.22
N LEU A 30 -17.75 10.32 2.37
CA LEU A 30 -16.38 10.81 2.52
C LEU A 30 -16.32 12.34 2.51
N HIS A 31 -17.00 13.00 1.57
CA HIS A 31 -17.06 14.48 1.53
C HIS A 31 -17.67 15.05 2.81
N THR A 32 -18.77 14.49 3.30
CA THR A 32 -19.37 14.90 4.57
C THR A 32 -18.37 14.79 5.74
N LEU A 33 -17.62 13.70 5.83
CA LEU A 33 -16.60 13.53 6.85
C LEU A 33 -15.45 14.53 6.70
N LEU A 34 -14.97 14.74 5.49
CA LEU A 34 -13.90 15.70 5.19
C LEU A 34 -14.32 17.14 5.48
N ASP A 35 -15.56 17.52 5.18
CA ASP A 35 -16.08 18.86 5.44
C ASP A 35 -16.26 19.13 6.94
N ALA A 36 -16.67 18.13 7.69
CA ALA A 36 -16.80 18.19 9.16
C ALA A 36 -15.45 18.11 9.90
N ALA A 37 -14.42 17.53 9.27
CA ALA A 37 -13.12 17.35 9.92
C ALA A 37 -12.38 18.68 10.12
N PRO A 38 -11.67 18.86 11.24
CA PRO A 38 -10.78 20.00 11.42
C PRO A 38 -9.74 20.06 10.31
N LYS A 39 -9.59 21.21 9.69
CA LYS A 39 -8.57 21.43 8.64
C LYS A 39 -7.23 21.68 9.30
N ALA A 40 -6.23 20.87 9.01
CA ALA A 40 -4.85 21.14 9.41
C ALA A 40 -4.17 21.98 8.32
N ILE A 41 -3.48 23.03 8.71
CA ILE A 41 -2.55 23.73 7.83
C ILE A 41 -1.26 22.91 7.84
N LEU A 42 -1.01 22.20 6.75
CA LEU A 42 0.27 21.54 6.55
C LEU A 42 1.22 22.54 5.88
N ASN A 43 2.35 22.81 6.52
CA ASN A 43 3.44 23.52 5.86
C ASN A 43 3.97 22.61 4.75
N ARG A 44 3.73 22.99 3.50
CA ARG A 44 4.30 22.30 2.35
C ARG A 44 5.76 22.72 2.21
N THR A 45 6.67 21.77 2.34
CA THR A 45 8.07 21.95 1.96
C THR A 45 8.27 21.30 0.61
N GLU A 46 8.72 22.06 -0.37
CA GLU A 46 9.17 21.53 -1.65
C GLU A 46 10.62 21.09 -1.49
N MET A 47 10.90 19.85 -1.83
CA MET A 47 12.25 19.32 -1.82
C MET A 47 12.70 19.07 -3.25
N THR A 48 13.80 19.68 -3.64
CA THR A 48 14.45 19.39 -4.92
C THR A 48 15.48 18.29 -4.69
N VAL A 49 15.40 17.22 -5.46
CA VAL A 49 16.46 16.20 -5.46
C VAL A 49 17.60 16.68 -6.32
N HIS A 50 18.81 16.75 -5.74
CA HIS A 50 20.02 17.17 -6.41
C HIS A 50 20.69 15.96 -7.08
N PRO A 51 20.74 15.91 -8.43
CA PRO A 51 21.37 14.80 -9.15
C PRO A 51 22.84 14.62 -8.75
N PRO A 52 23.29 13.39 -8.47
CA PRO A 52 24.70 13.12 -8.14
C PRO A 52 25.61 13.16 -9.37
N SER A 53 25.05 13.08 -10.58
CA SER A 53 25.77 13.08 -11.84
C SER A 53 24.87 13.53 -13.00
N GLU A 54 25.48 13.88 -14.12
CA GLU A 54 24.79 14.11 -15.38
C GLU A 54 24.02 12.84 -15.81
N GLY A 55 22.80 13.02 -16.32
CA GLY A 55 21.92 11.93 -16.77
C GLY A 55 21.11 11.25 -15.66
N PHE A 56 21.34 11.59 -14.39
CA PHE A 56 20.47 11.11 -13.31
C PHE A 56 19.11 11.80 -13.35
N GLU A 57 18.04 11.01 -13.35
CA GLU A 57 16.67 11.53 -13.32
C GLU A 57 15.78 10.53 -12.55
N LEU A 58 15.08 11.03 -11.55
CA LEU A 58 14.05 10.24 -10.88
C LEU A 58 12.83 10.10 -11.78
N GLY A 59 12.36 8.87 -11.92
CA GLY A 59 11.07 8.60 -12.49
C GLY A 59 9.94 8.76 -11.48
N MET A 60 8.82 8.07 -11.73
CA MET A 60 7.70 8.07 -10.82
C MET A 60 8.08 7.41 -9.49
N VAL A 61 8.09 8.18 -8.41
CA VAL A 61 8.27 7.64 -7.06
C VAL A 61 6.99 6.91 -6.66
N SER A 62 7.12 5.61 -6.40
CA SER A 62 5.98 4.77 -5.99
C SER A 62 5.73 4.80 -4.50
N TRP A 63 6.78 4.98 -3.70
CA TRP A 63 6.71 5.00 -2.25
C TRP A 63 7.87 5.74 -1.61
N VAL A 64 7.69 6.18 -0.37
CA VAL A 64 8.71 6.85 0.43
C VAL A 64 8.64 6.35 1.88
N ASP A 65 9.80 6.19 2.53
CA ASP A 65 9.91 6.03 3.97
C ASP A 65 11.12 6.81 4.50
N VAL A 66 11.15 7.05 5.80
CA VAL A 66 12.18 7.86 6.46
C VAL A 66 12.72 7.12 7.68
N ASP A 67 14.03 6.96 7.74
CA ASP A 67 14.69 6.29 8.85
C ASP A 67 14.81 7.19 10.11
N ARG A 68 15.36 6.61 11.19
CA ARG A 68 15.56 7.32 12.46
C ARG A 68 16.61 8.45 12.39
N LYS A 69 17.49 8.43 11.39
CA LYS A 69 18.48 9.49 11.15
C LYS A 69 17.89 10.64 10.36
N GLY A 70 16.70 10.44 9.76
CA GLY A 70 16.04 11.39 8.89
C GLY A 70 16.49 11.27 7.43
N GLU A 71 17.16 10.18 7.05
CA GLU A 71 17.42 9.86 5.65
C GLU A 71 16.11 9.39 4.99
N ILE A 72 15.86 9.88 3.79
CA ILE A 72 14.63 9.66 3.04
C ILE A 72 14.91 8.63 1.96
N TYR A 73 14.19 7.52 2.00
CA TYR A 73 14.30 6.41 1.06
C TYR A 73 13.17 6.50 0.06
N LEU A 74 13.52 6.66 -1.21
CA LEU A 74 12.58 6.75 -2.34
C LEU A 74 12.63 5.43 -3.11
N LEU A 75 11.48 4.86 -3.41
CA LEU A 75 11.36 3.77 -4.36
C LEU A 75 10.73 4.31 -5.65
N GLN A 76 11.41 4.14 -6.78
CA GLN A 76 11.02 4.77 -8.04
C GLN A 76 11.04 3.80 -9.22
N ARG A 77 10.39 4.17 -10.32
CA ARG A 77 10.15 3.33 -11.52
C ARG A 77 10.82 3.85 -12.79
N GLY A 78 11.67 4.86 -12.69
CA GLY A 78 12.43 5.39 -13.83
C GLY A 78 13.63 4.51 -14.17
N GLU A 79 14.16 4.70 -15.35
CA GLU A 79 15.31 3.93 -15.88
C GLU A 79 16.65 4.65 -15.70
N LYS A 80 16.62 5.97 -15.43
CA LYS A 80 17.82 6.83 -15.33
C LYS A 80 18.40 6.93 -13.92
N ALA A 81 17.73 6.38 -12.93
CA ALA A 81 18.23 6.22 -11.57
C ALA A 81 17.94 4.80 -11.08
N ASP A 82 18.67 4.36 -10.05
CA ASP A 82 18.39 3.08 -9.41
C ASP A 82 16.99 3.08 -8.78
N PRO A 83 16.33 1.92 -8.65
CA PRO A 83 15.01 1.81 -8.03
C PRO A 83 14.93 2.34 -6.60
N VAL A 84 15.96 2.12 -5.78
CA VAL A 84 16.06 2.70 -4.44
C VAL A 84 17.04 3.85 -4.47
N VAL A 85 16.59 5.04 -4.08
CA VAL A 85 17.42 6.24 -3.95
C VAL A 85 17.27 6.78 -2.54
N VAL A 86 18.38 7.05 -1.86
CA VAL A 86 18.39 7.61 -0.51
C VAL A 86 18.91 9.03 -0.56
N ILE A 87 18.17 9.95 0.01
CA ILE A 87 18.50 11.36 0.05
C ILE A 87 18.52 11.88 1.49
N ASP A 88 19.25 12.96 1.72
CA ASP A 88 19.17 13.71 2.96
C ASP A 88 18.02 14.73 2.95
N ARG A 89 17.89 15.51 4.04
CA ARG A 89 16.83 16.52 4.18
C ARG A 89 17.00 17.72 3.23
N GLU A 90 18.19 17.92 2.71
CA GLU A 90 18.53 18.94 1.72
C GLU A 90 18.31 18.44 0.27
N GLY A 91 17.93 17.17 0.09
CA GLY A 91 17.66 16.57 -1.21
C GLY A 91 18.92 16.04 -1.93
N ARG A 92 20.06 15.98 -1.25
CA ARG A 92 21.29 15.41 -1.85
C ARG A 92 21.20 13.90 -1.86
N VAL A 93 21.53 13.28 -2.99
CA VAL A 93 21.59 11.82 -3.10
C VAL A 93 22.80 11.29 -2.34
N LEU A 94 22.53 10.47 -1.33
CA LEU A 94 23.55 9.84 -0.50
C LEU A 94 24.06 8.52 -1.09
N ARG A 95 23.13 7.71 -1.61
CA ARG A 95 23.38 6.40 -2.22
C ARG A 95 22.19 5.91 -2.99
N SER A 96 22.38 4.93 -3.87
CA SER A 96 21.30 4.26 -4.60
C SER A 96 21.67 2.83 -4.94
N TRP A 97 20.67 1.98 -5.18
CA TRP A 97 20.85 0.57 -5.56
C TRP A 97 19.58 -0.05 -6.14
N GLY A 98 19.69 -1.32 -6.53
CA GLY A 98 18.55 -2.17 -6.89
C GLY A 98 18.32 -2.30 -8.37
N LYS A 99 19.23 -1.82 -9.24
CA LYS A 99 19.12 -1.98 -10.69
C LYS A 99 18.95 -3.45 -11.06
N GLY A 100 17.92 -3.76 -11.85
CA GLY A 100 17.63 -5.11 -12.33
C GLY A 100 16.94 -6.04 -11.32
N LEU A 101 16.66 -5.59 -10.08
CA LEU A 101 16.03 -6.43 -9.06
C LEU A 101 14.49 -6.41 -9.12
N TYR A 102 13.90 -5.46 -9.81
CA TYR A 102 12.45 -5.24 -9.80
C TYR A 102 11.87 -5.29 -11.21
N LYS A 103 10.60 -5.70 -11.28
CA LYS A 103 9.74 -5.54 -12.45
C LYS A 103 8.83 -4.32 -12.29
N ILE A 104 8.12 -4.22 -11.15
CA ILE A 104 7.33 -3.05 -10.75
C ILE A 104 7.59 -2.74 -9.28
N PRO A 105 8.60 -1.89 -8.97
CA PRO A 105 8.84 -1.44 -7.59
C PRO A 105 7.57 -0.80 -7.02
N HIS A 106 7.10 -1.25 -5.84
CA HIS A 106 5.80 -0.82 -5.32
C HIS A 106 5.87 -0.11 -3.98
N SER A 107 6.31 -0.78 -2.92
CA SER A 107 6.47 -0.15 -1.60
C SER A 107 7.88 -0.32 -1.03
N ILE A 108 8.28 0.61 -0.17
CA ILE A 108 9.52 0.59 0.60
C ILE A 108 9.19 0.88 2.05
N ARG A 109 9.74 0.09 2.96
CA ARG A 109 9.55 0.22 4.42
C ARG A 109 10.88 0.00 5.14
N ILE A 110 11.02 0.69 6.27
CA ILE A 110 12.19 0.54 7.15
C ILE A 110 11.75 -0.17 8.42
N ASP A 111 12.37 -1.32 8.70
CA ASP A 111 12.04 -2.09 9.90
C ASP A 111 12.61 -1.42 11.18
N PRO A 112 12.16 -1.83 12.38
CA PRO A 112 12.66 -1.25 13.64
C PRO A 112 14.18 -1.39 13.85
N ALA A 113 14.84 -2.32 13.15
CA ALA A 113 16.29 -2.49 13.20
C ALA A 113 17.03 -1.60 12.18
N GLY A 114 16.29 -0.90 11.31
CA GLY A 114 16.84 -0.01 10.28
C GLY A 114 17.10 -0.69 8.94
N ASN A 115 16.71 -1.95 8.75
CA ASN A 115 16.82 -2.60 7.44
C ASN A 115 15.73 -2.10 6.51
N VAL A 116 16.06 -2.07 5.22
CA VAL A 116 15.19 -1.59 4.15
C VAL A 116 14.47 -2.77 3.50
N TRP A 117 13.15 -2.69 3.44
CA TRP A 117 12.33 -3.71 2.81
C TRP A 117 11.63 -3.10 1.61
N THR A 118 11.60 -3.83 0.51
CA THR A 118 10.93 -3.41 -0.72
C THR A 118 10.03 -4.51 -1.23
N VAL A 119 8.94 -4.10 -1.87
CA VAL A 119 7.92 -4.99 -2.44
C VAL A 119 7.82 -4.74 -3.93
N ASP A 120 7.79 -5.81 -4.72
CA ASP A 120 7.55 -5.75 -6.17
C ASP A 120 6.15 -6.28 -6.51
N ALA A 121 5.36 -5.46 -7.20
CA ALA A 121 3.96 -5.75 -7.49
C ALA A 121 3.73 -6.63 -8.72
N GLU A 122 4.76 -6.90 -9.53
CA GLU A 122 4.63 -7.84 -10.66
C GLU A 122 5.22 -9.21 -10.31
N SER A 123 6.42 -9.25 -9.72
CA SER A 123 7.06 -10.52 -9.35
C SER A 123 6.53 -11.13 -8.06
N SER A 124 5.78 -10.38 -7.24
CA SER A 124 5.40 -10.77 -5.87
C SER A 124 6.60 -11.10 -4.98
N THR A 125 7.69 -10.38 -5.17
CA THR A 125 8.92 -10.56 -4.41
C THR A 125 9.05 -9.48 -3.36
N VAL A 126 9.42 -9.88 -2.15
CA VAL A 126 9.78 -8.97 -1.06
C VAL A 126 11.25 -9.11 -0.78
N LEU A 127 11.99 -8.00 -0.81
CA LEU A 127 13.44 -7.97 -0.63
C LEU A 127 13.79 -7.21 0.64
N LYS A 128 14.78 -7.73 1.38
CA LYS A 128 15.38 -7.08 2.55
C LYS A 128 16.81 -6.67 2.24
N PHE A 129 17.18 -5.46 2.65
CA PHE A 129 18.53 -4.92 2.50
C PHE A 129 19.03 -4.31 3.81
N THR A 130 20.35 -4.19 3.93
CA THR A 130 20.96 -3.25 4.87
C THR A 130 20.65 -1.81 4.44
N PRO A 131 20.84 -0.80 5.33
CA PRO A 131 20.72 0.60 4.93
C PRO A 131 21.63 1.02 3.76
N ASP A 132 22.72 0.27 3.53
CA ASP A 132 23.68 0.52 2.46
C ASP A 132 23.41 -0.29 1.18
N GLY A 133 22.26 -1.00 1.12
CA GLY A 133 21.82 -1.71 -0.09
C GLY A 133 22.34 -3.12 -0.27
N GLN A 134 23.01 -3.73 0.72
CA GLN A 134 23.38 -5.15 0.66
C GLN A 134 22.12 -6.01 0.85
N LYS A 135 21.81 -6.87 -0.12
CA LYS A 135 20.66 -7.80 -0.01
C LYS A 135 20.89 -8.82 1.10
N LEU A 136 19.94 -8.90 2.04
CA LEU A 136 19.95 -9.79 3.19
C LEU A 136 18.99 -10.98 3.03
N MET A 137 17.82 -10.75 2.38
CA MET A 137 16.77 -11.76 2.26
C MET A 137 15.92 -11.49 1.02
N GLN A 138 15.30 -12.57 0.54
CA GLN A 138 14.25 -12.53 -0.47
C GLN A 138 13.13 -13.49 -0.05
N ILE A 139 11.89 -13.01 -0.15
CA ILE A 139 10.68 -13.81 0.01
C ILE A 139 9.94 -13.78 -1.32
N ASP A 140 9.80 -14.94 -1.97
CA ASP A 140 8.98 -15.13 -3.14
C ASP A 140 7.60 -15.56 -2.67
N VAL A 141 6.64 -14.62 -2.67
CA VAL A 141 5.29 -14.87 -2.18
C VAL A 141 4.55 -15.87 -3.09
N GLY A 142 4.85 -15.83 -4.38
CA GLY A 142 4.32 -16.78 -5.35
C GLY A 142 2.80 -16.69 -5.58
N GLU A 143 2.20 -17.71 -6.18
CA GLU A 143 0.76 -17.87 -6.37
C GLU A 143 0.07 -16.67 -7.06
N GLN A 144 0.52 -16.39 -8.28
CA GLN A 144 -0.13 -15.39 -9.13
C GLN A 144 -1.54 -15.89 -9.51
N PRO A 145 -2.60 -15.05 -9.43
CA PRO A 145 -3.91 -15.44 -9.88
C PRO A 145 -3.89 -15.70 -11.38
N MET A 146 -4.41 -16.84 -11.79
CA MET A 146 -4.53 -17.18 -13.18
C MET A 146 -5.48 -16.21 -13.91
N GLY A 147 -5.08 -15.74 -15.10
CA GLY A 147 -5.96 -15.04 -16.05
C GLY A 147 -6.03 -13.53 -15.93
N ARG A 148 -5.26 -12.87 -15.07
CA ARG A 148 -5.18 -11.40 -15.07
C ARG A 148 -4.28 -10.87 -16.18
N LYS A 149 -4.82 -9.92 -16.97
CA LYS A 149 -4.08 -9.20 -18.02
C LYS A 149 -3.27 -7.99 -17.49
N SER A 150 -3.30 -7.74 -16.19
CA SER A 150 -2.57 -6.62 -15.56
C SER A 150 -1.14 -7.05 -15.21
N ARG A 151 -0.19 -6.13 -15.32
CA ARG A 151 1.17 -6.30 -14.78
C ARG A 151 1.20 -6.18 -13.24
N PHE A 152 0.20 -5.52 -12.65
CA PHE A 152 0.02 -5.47 -11.20
C PHE A 152 -0.77 -6.71 -10.79
N VAL A 153 -0.08 -7.73 -10.32
CA VAL A 153 -0.66 -9.05 -10.03
C VAL A 153 -0.28 -9.60 -8.66
N GLY A 154 0.60 -8.92 -7.93
CA GLY A 154 1.21 -9.44 -6.72
C GLY A 154 0.98 -8.59 -5.47
N THR A 155 1.99 -8.67 -4.62
CA THR A 155 2.05 -8.02 -3.31
C THR A 155 2.08 -6.50 -3.40
N THR A 156 1.59 -5.84 -2.33
CA THR A 156 1.42 -4.39 -2.31
C THR A 156 2.25 -3.70 -1.24
N ASP A 157 2.29 -4.23 0.00
CA ASP A 157 3.00 -3.58 1.10
C ASP A 157 3.39 -4.58 2.19
N ILE A 158 4.24 -4.15 3.15
CA ILE A 158 4.71 -4.94 4.28
C ILE A 158 4.67 -4.13 5.57
N ALA A 159 4.34 -4.77 6.70
CA ALA A 159 4.41 -4.22 8.04
C ALA A 159 5.16 -5.16 9.00
N PHE A 160 5.70 -4.59 10.08
CA PHE A 160 6.54 -5.28 11.05
C PHE A 160 5.86 -5.36 12.40
N GLY A 161 5.59 -6.57 12.85
CA GLY A 161 5.02 -6.87 14.15
C GLY A 161 6.08 -7.15 15.23
N PRO A 162 5.65 -7.42 16.46
CA PRO A 162 6.53 -7.82 17.55
C PRO A 162 7.30 -9.10 17.21
N HIS A 163 8.48 -9.25 17.79
CA HIS A 163 9.37 -10.40 17.57
C HIS A 163 9.79 -10.61 16.10
N GLY A 164 9.72 -9.55 15.28
CA GLY A 164 10.10 -9.59 13.88
C GLY A 164 9.09 -10.27 12.95
N ARG A 165 7.84 -10.52 13.40
CA ARG A 165 6.76 -11.02 12.53
C ARG A 165 6.56 -10.07 11.36
N LEU A 166 6.37 -10.62 10.17
CA LEU A 166 6.16 -9.87 8.94
C LEU A 166 4.72 -10.06 8.47
N PHE A 167 4.07 -8.98 8.06
CA PHE A 167 2.72 -9.01 7.51
C PHE A 167 2.73 -8.36 6.14
N ILE A 168 2.33 -9.12 5.12
CA ILE A 168 2.40 -8.71 3.72
C ILE A 168 1.00 -8.70 3.13
N THR A 169 0.60 -7.59 2.52
CA THR A 169 -0.63 -7.52 1.72
C THR A 169 -0.39 -8.05 0.32
N ASP A 170 -1.21 -9.01 -0.11
CA ASP A 170 -1.19 -9.58 -1.45
C ASP A 170 -2.50 -9.17 -2.15
N GLY A 171 -2.51 -7.92 -2.65
CA GLY A 171 -3.74 -7.24 -3.02
C GLY A 171 -4.02 -7.16 -4.51
N TYR A 172 -3.01 -7.06 -5.37
CA TYR A 172 -3.27 -6.93 -6.80
C TYR A 172 -3.75 -8.22 -7.46
N GLY A 173 -3.22 -9.33 -7.00
CA GLY A 173 -3.58 -10.64 -7.50
C GLY A 173 -4.60 -11.36 -6.66
N ASN A 174 -4.53 -11.18 -5.37
CA ASN A 174 -5.30 -11.87 -4.36
C ASN A 174 -6.01 -10.86 -3.44
N ALA A 175 -6.73 -11.36 -2.44
CA ALA A 175 -7.46 -10.52 -1.49
C ALA A 175 -7.14 -10.98 -0.07
N ARG A 176 -5.84 -10.97 0.28
CA ARG A 176 -5.36 -11.58 1.52
C ARG A 176 -4.21 -10.80 2.17
N VAL A 177 -4.02 -11.07 3.43
CA VAL A 177 -2.83 -10.72 4.23
C VAL A 177 -2.11 -12.01 4.58
N LEU A 178 -0.80 -12.00 4.45
CA LEU A 178 0.10 -13.13 4.71
C LEU A 178 0.98 -12.80 5.90
N GLU A 179 1.14 -13.75 6.81
CA GLU A 179 2.10 -13.67 7.90
C GLU A 179 3.31 -14.55 7.65
N TYR A 180 4.49 -13.99 7.92
CA TYR A 180 5.77 -14.68 7.84
C TYR A 180 6.55 -14.52 9.14
N THR A 181 7.41 -15.50 9.41
CA THR A 181 8.43 -15.42 10.46
C THR A 181 9.54 -14.45 10.08
N PRO A 182 10.40 -14.00 11.03
CA PRO A 182 11.54 -13.12 10.75
C PRO A 182 12.54 -13.68 9.72
N ASP A 183 12.61 -15.02 9.60
CA ASP A 183 13.45 -15.73 8.62
C ASP A 183 12.75 -16.02 7.29
N GLY A 184 11.57 -15.44 7.07
CA GLY A 184 10.86 -15.47 5.79
C GLY A 184 10.07 -16.74 5.51
N LYS A 185 9.71 -17.54 6.53
CA LYS A 185 8.82 -18.70 6.38
C LYS A 185 7.37 -18.29 6.57
N ARG A 186 6.50 -18.70 5.66
CA ARG A 186 5.06 -18.45 5.75
C ARG A 186 4.45 -19.17 6.94
N VAL A 187 3.67 -18.43 7.74
CA VAL A 187 2.99 -18.94 8.94
C VAL A 187 1.52 -19.19 8.66
N LYS A 188 0.82 -18.15 8.20
CA LYS A 188 -0.62 -18.20 7.91
C LYS A 188 -1.03 -17.10 6.93
N GLU A 189 -2.30 -17.16 6.52
CA GLU A 189 -2.96 -16.10 5.78
C GLU A 189 -4.39 -15.93 6.22
N TRP A 190 -4.97 -14.78 5.93
CA TRP A 190 -6.40 -14.53 6.06
C TRP A 190 -6.87 -13.51 5.03
N GLY A 191 -8.18 -13.45 4.85
CA GLY A 191 -8.83 -12.61 3.88
C GLY A 191 -9.32 -13.39 2.68
N THR A 192 -10.42 -12.93 2.11
CA THR A 192 -11.04 -13.46 0.91
C THR A 192 -11.60 -12.31 0.08
N PRO A 193 -11.85 -12.48 -1.23
CA PRO A 193 -12.50 -11.47 -2.03
C PRO A 193 -13.89 -11.12 -1.53
N GLY A 194 -14.21 -9.83 -1.39
CA GLY A 194 -15.51 -9.35 -0.97
C GLY A 194 -15.49 -8.01 -0.27
N ASN A 195 -16.62 -7.63 0.34
CA ASN A 195 -16.83 -6.37 1.03
C ASN A 195 -17.26 -6.50 2.51
N GLY A 196 -17.42 -7.72 3.01
CA GLY A 196 -17.71 -7.99 4.42
C GLY A 196 -16.49 -7.81 5.33
N PRO A 197 -16.66 -7.92 6.66
CA PRO A 197 -15.56 -7.95 7.62
C PRO A 197 -14.51 -9.03 7.28
N GLY A 198 -13.24 -8.68 7.23
CA GLY A 198 -12.16 -9.60 6.87
C GLY A 198 -12.10 -9.98 5.39
N GLN A 199 -13.03 -9.48 4.56
CA GLN A 199 -12.94 -9.59 3.11
C GLN A 199 -12.29 -8.35 2.52
N PHE A 200 -11.63 -8.49 1.36
CA PHE A 200 -10.91 -7.40 0.73
C PHE A 200 -11.24 -7.27 -0.75
N ARG A 201 -11.12 -6.01 -1.20
CA ARG A 201 -11.08 -5.68 -2.62
C ARG A 201 -9.85 -4.83 -2.87
N LEU A 202 -8.72 -5.48 -3.02
CA LEU A 202 -7.40 -4.90 -3.16
C LEU A 202 -6.84 -4.32 -1.85
N PRO A 203 -6.41 -5.17 -0.88
CA PRO A 203 -5.63 -4.71 0.26
C PRO A 203 -4.30 -4.12 -0.24
N HIS A 204 -4.09 -2.79 -0.02
CA HIS A 204 -3.03 -2.04 -0.70
C HIS A 204 -1.92 -1.56 0.24
N GLY A 205 -2.27 -0.99 1.37
CA GLY A 205 -1.34 -0.54 2.39
C GLY A 205 -1.57 -1.27 3.71
N ILE A 206 -0.51 -1.47 4.50
CA ILE A 206 -0.60 -2.14 5.80
C ILE A 206 0.34 -1.49 6.81
N THR A 207 -0.11 -1.35 8.06
CA THR A 207 0.71 -0.86 9.17
C THR A 207 0.27 -1.49 10.49
N ILE A 208 1.15 -1.44 11.49
CA ILE A 208 0.87 -1.90 12.85
C ILE A 208 1.18 -0.76 13.81
N ASP A 209 0.29 -0.51 14.75
CA ASP A 209 0.52 0.49 15.78
C ASP A 209 1.22 -0.07 17.03
N LYS A 210 1.53 0.82 17.99
CA LYS A 210 2.18 0.46 19.26
C LYS A 210 1.36 -0.47 20.16
N ASP A 211 0.06 -0.59 19.92
CA ASP A 211 -0.85 -1.46 20.70
C ASP A 211 -1.10 -2.79 19.95
N ASN A 212 -0.30 -3.06 18.92
CA ASN A 212 -0.38 -4.26 18.09
C ASN A 212 -1.70 -4.40 17.32
N ILE A 213 -2.34 -3.29 16.97
CA ILE A 213 -3.46 -3.27 16.05
C ILE A 213 -2.91 -3.14 14.64
N LEU A 214 -3.34 -4.03 13.78
CA LEU A 214 -2.98 -4.08 12.37
C LEU A 214 -4.06 -3.36 11.56
N TYR A 215 -3.66 -2.43 10.71
CA TYR A 215 -4.52 -1.64 9.83
C TYR A 215 -4.25 -1.99 8.39
N VAL A 216 -5.28 -2.31 7.64
CA VAL A 216 -5.19 -2.65 6.21
C VAL A 216 -6.04 -1.69 5.40
N ALA A 217 -5.42 -0.97 4.47
CA ALA A 217 -6.11 -0.14 3.49
C ALA A 217 -6.77 -1.04 2.43
N ASP A 218 -8.07 -1.25 2.56
CA ASP A 218 -8.90 -2.03 1.64
C ASP A 218 -9.38 -1.09 0.52
N ARG A 219 -8.48 -0.85 -0.45
CA ARG A 219 -8.49 0.29 -1.38
C ARG A 219 -9.78 0.39 -2.17
N GLU A 220 -10.18 -0.66 -2.85
CA GLU A 220 -11.36 -0.63 -3.73
C GLU A 220 -12.69 -0.80 -2.98
N ASN A 221 -12.66 -1.11 -1.69
CA ASN A 221 -13.81 -1.04 -0.79
C ASN A 221 -13.92 0.31 -0.07
N GLY A 222 -12.96 1.22 -0.25
CA GLY A 222 -12.99 2.58 0.31
C GLY A 222 -12.99 2.60 1.83
N ARG A 223 -12.15 1.76 2.46
CA ARG A 223 -12.07 1.65 3.92
C ARG A 223 -10.68 1.27 4.40
N VAL A 224 -10.44 1.46 5.69
CA VAL A 224 -9.34 0.83 6.43
C VAL A 224 -9.93 -0.14 7.43
N GLN A 225 -9.57 -1.41 7.36
CA GLN A 225 -9.98 -2.43 8.32
C GLN A 225 -8.92 -2.58 9.43
N LYS A 226 -9.38 -2.86 10.65
CA LYS A 226 -8.58 -3.09 11.85
C LYS A 226 -8.63 -4.57 12.23
N PHE A 227 -7.46 -5.13 12.57
CA PHE A 227 -7.33 -6.51 13.00
C PHE A 227 -6.41 -6.60 14.21
N ASP A 228 -6.57 -7.65 15.02
CA ASP A 228 -5.47 -8.08 15.88
C ASP A 228 -4.39 -8.79 15.04
N LEU A 229 -3.28 -9.14 15.68
CA LEU A 229 -2.17 -9.82 14.99
C LEU A 229 -2.49 -11.27 14.61
N ASP A 230 -3.62 -11.79 15.07
CA ASP A 230 -4.09 -13.12 14.69
C ASP A 230 -5.07 -13.10 13.50
N GLY A 231 -5.35 -11.89 12.97
CA GLY A 231 -6.22 -11.67 11.83
C GLY A 231 -7.71 -11.60 12.20
N LYS A 232 -8.05 -11.47 13.48
CA LYS A 232 -9.43 -11.25 13.93
C LYS A 232 -9.83 -9.81 13.64
N PHE A 233 -10.95 -9.65 12.94
CA PHE A 233 -11.52 -8.34 12.64
C PHE A 233 -11.95 -7.61 13.93
N LEU A 234 -11.54 -6.35 14.08
CA LEU A 234 -11.83 -5.49 15.22
C LEU A 234 -12.71 -4.30 14.87
N GLY A 235 -12.84 -3.97 13.60
CA GLY A 235 -13.62 -2.84 13.13
C GLY A 235 -13.05 -2.21 11.86
N GLU A 236 -13.67 -1.14 11.40
CA GLU A 236 -13.22 -0.43 10.19
C GLU A 236 -13.49 1.06 10.27
N TRP A 237 -12.78 1.81 9.45
CA TRP A 237 -13.08 3.20 9.13
C TRP A 237 -13.51 3.30 7.68
N PRO A 238 -14.75 3.72 7.40
CA PRO A 238 -15.17 4.03 6.04
C PRO A 238 -14.47 5.31 5.58
N LEU A 239 -13.71 5.19 4.50
CA LEU A 239 -12.93 6.28 3.90
C LEU A 239 -13.16 6.29 2.38
N GLY A 240 -12.26 6.94 1.65
CA GLY A 240 -12.17 6.81 0.19
C GLY A 240 -11.24 5.68 -0.24
N ARG A 241 -10.86 5.70 -1.51
CA ARG A 241 -9.83 4.81 -2.06
C ARG A 241 -8.50 5.08 -1.37
N THR A 242 -8.20 4.29 -0.35
CA THR A 242 -7.03 4.47 0.52
C THR A 242 -5.84 3.71 -0.04
N TYR A 243 -4.77 4.44 -0.36
CA TYR A 243 -3.55 3.88 -0.94
C TYR A 243 -2.52 3.49 0.12
N CYS A 244 -2.34 4.32 1.13
CA CYS A 244 -1.38 4.09 2.20
C CYS A 244 -2.05 4.33 3.55
N VAL A 245 -1.69 3.50 4.52
CA VAL A 245 -1.96 3.71 5.93
C VAL A 245 -0.65 3.58 6.70
N GLU A 246 -0.43 4.50 7.66
CA GLU A 246 0.83 4.61 8.39
C GLU A 246 0.58 4.91 9.87
N ALA A 247 1.11 4.06 10.75
CA ALA A 247 1.13 4.28 12.19
C ALA A 247 2.44 4.97 12.59
N ARG A 248 2.41 6.26 12.86
CA ARG A 248 3.62 7.02 13.20
C ARG A 248 3.36 8.01 14.33
N GLY A 249 4.23 8.00 15.35
CA GLY A 249 4.11 8.93 16.48
C GLY A 249 2.82 8.77 17.29
N GLY A 250 2.23 7.55 17.34
CA GLY A 250 0.96 7.27 18.01
C GLY A 250 -0.28 7.73 17.24
N ILE A 251 -0.11 8.17 16.01
CA ILE A 251 -1.16 8.65 15.10
C ILE A 251 -1.26 7.67 13.94
N ILE A 252 -2.47 7.45 13.44
CA ILE A 252 -2.71 6.73 12.18
C ILE A 252 -2.98 7.77 11.10
N TRP A 253 -2.20 7.72 10.04
CA TRP A 253 -2.33 8.55 8.85
C TRP A 253 -2.82 7.70 7.69
N ALA A 254 -3.63 8.28 6.80
CA ALA A 254 -4.01 7.63 5.56
C ALA A 254 -3.95 8.62 4.39
N SER A 255 -3.49 8.13 3.25
CA SER A 255 -3.59 8.85 1.97
C SER A 255 -4.70 8.23 1.14
N MET A 256 -5.58 9.06 0.59
CA MET A 256 -6.76 8.57 -0.12
C MET A 256 -7.24 9.51 -1.22
N GLN A 257 -8.09 8.96 -2.07
CA GLN A 257 -8.85 9.67 -3.11
C GLN A 257 -10.34 9.27 -3.02
N THR A 258 -11.20 9.93 -3.78
CA THR A 258 -12.57 9.48 -3.97
C THR A 258 -12.61 8.11 -4.67
N ILE A 259 -13.64 7.31 -4.40
CA ILE A 259 -13.74 5.96 -4.96
C ILE A 259 -14.43 5.91 -6.33
N ASP A 260 -15.27 6.91 -6.63
CA ASP A 260 -16.11 7.00 -7.85
C ASP A 260 -15.48 7.77 -9.01
N THR A 261 -14.38 8.48 -8.76
CA THR A 261 -13.74 9.30 -9.80
C THR A 261 -12.56 8.57 -10.45
N PRO A 262 -12.34 8.79 -11.77
CA PRO A 262 -11.14 8.32 -12.45
C PRO A 262 -9.87 8.93 -11.84
N VAL A 263 -8.78 8.19 -11.90
CA VAL A 263 -7.45 8.69 -11.53
C VAL A 263 -6.86 9.47 -12.74
N PRO A 264 -6.24 10.66 -12.55
CA PRO A 264 -6.00 11.34 -11.27
C PRO A 264 -7.22 12.12 -10.76
N SER A 265 -7.44 12.06 -9.46
CA SER A 265 -8.44 12.84 -8.74
C SER A 265 -7.80 13.56 -7.54
N PRO A 266 -8.43 14.59 -6.97
CA PRO A 266 -7.95 15.19 -5.74
C PRO A 266 -7.72 14.14 -4.66
N GLY A 267 -6.63 14.30 -3.92
CA GLY A 267 -6.26 13.41 -2.83
C GLY A 267 -6.20 14.13 -1.50
N TRP A 268 -6.32 13.35 -0.44
CA TRP A 268 -6.24 13.84 0.95
C TRP A 268 -5.25 13.01 1.75
N ILE A 269 -4.58 13.66 2.68
CA ILE A 269 -3.91 13.01 3.79
C ILE A 269 -4.74 13.30 5.02
N VAL A 270 -5.19 12.26 5.70
CA VAL A 270 -6.05 12.36 6.87
C VAL A 270 -5.36 11.76 8.09
N LYS A 271 -5.62 12.40 9.23
CA LYS A 271 -5.29 11.88 10.54
C LYS A 271 -6.52 11.16 11.07
N LEU A 272 -6.37 9.90 11.44
CA LEU A 272 -7.45 9.08 11.95
C LEU A 272 -7.40 9.02 13.47
N ASP A 273 -8.56 9.21 14.11
CA ASP A 273 -8.71 8.97 15.54
C ASP A 273 -8.78 7.45 15.77
N ARG A 274 -8.07 6.99 16.78
CA ARG A 274 -8.01 5.57 17.14
C ARG A 274 -9.24 5.09 17.94
N LYS A 275 -10.07 6.05 18.41
CA LYS A 275 -11.31 5.78 19.16
C LYS A 275 -12.44 5.32 18.27
#